data_abf7cd8c25a55e037db17d94598c8386
#
_entry.id   abf7cd8c25a55e037db17d94598c8386
#
_cell.length_a   1.000
_cell.length_b   1.000
_cell.length_c   1.000
_cell.angle_alpha   90.00
_cell.angle_beta   90.00
_cell.angle_gamma   90.00
#
_symmetry.space_group_name_H-M   'P 1'
#
loop_
_entity.id
_entity.type
_entity.pdbx_description
1 polymer ?
#
loop_
_entity_poly.entity_id
_entity_poly.type
_entity_poly.pdbx_seq_one_letter_code
_entity_poly.pdbx_strand_id
1 'polypeptide(L)'
;MSDILQRLSECVEAGKANASSPFPAELKGQPGADELCQQALAAGVSPTDVLERGLVPGMARIGEKFNCGDAFVPEMLLSARAMTAAMKHLRPYFASGEVKRRGVFVCCTVQGDLHDIGKNIVAMVVEGAGFEVVDLGVDCRAEKILEAVEKHPGCAVGLSALLTTTMVNMEHIVREIRARHPQTLILVGGAPVTREFCEKIGANHYSPDPQGAVLYLKSAIAAA
;
A
#
# COMPACT_ATOMS: atom_id res chain seq x y z
N MET A 1 -24.78 -12.75 4.83
CA MET A 1 -23.58 -12.03 5.31
C MET A 1 -22.32 -12.40 4.52
N SER A 2 -22.05 -13.69 4.21
CA SER A 2 -20.87 -14.03 3.38
C SER A 2 -20.94 -13.48 1.95
N ASP A 3 -22.12 -13.39 1.36
CA ASP A 3 -22.32 -12.93 -0.02
C ASP A 3 -21.93 -11.45 -0.23
N ILE A 4 -22.28 -10.55 0.68
CA ILE A 4 -21.95 -9.12 0.53
C ILE A 4 -20.43 -8.86 0.63
N LEU A 5 -19.71 -9.59 1.51
CA LEU A 5 -18.25 -9.47 1.63
C LEU A 5 -17.54 -10.05 0.41
N GLN A 6 -18.04 -11.15 -0.13
CA GLN A 6 -17.51 -11.72 -1.36
C GLN A 6 -17.69 -10.76 -2.53
N ARG A 7 -18.90 -10.23 -2.74
CA ARG A 7 -19.18 -9.23 -3.77
C ARG A 7 -18.33 -7.97 -3.62
N LEU A 8 -18.15 -7.50 -2.38
CA LEU A 8 -17.27 -6.37 -2.08
C LEU A 8 -15.82 -6.66 -2.52
N SER A 9 -15.32 -7.85 -2.21
CA SER A 9 -14.00 -8.30 -2.60
C SER A 9 -13.83 -8.41 -4.12
N GLU A 10 -14.84 -8.92 -4.83
CA GLU A 10 -14.88 -8.99 -6.29
C GLU A 10 -14.93 -7.60 -6.92
N CYS A 11 -15.67 -6.64 -6.33
CA CYS A 11 -15.68 -5.26 -6.79
C CYS A 11 -14.32 -4.58 -6.63
N VAL A 12 -13.61 -4.82 -5.54
CA VAL A 12 -12.25 -4.30 -5.35
C VAL A 12 -11.31 -4.89 -6.39
N GLU A 13 -11.30 -6.21 -6.58
CA GLU A 13 -10.46 -6.89 -7.57
C GLU A 13 -10.73 -6.38 -8.99
N ALA A 14 -12.01 -6.22 -9.36
CA ALA A 14 -12.42 -5.76 -10.68
C ALA A 14 -12.27 -4.23 -10.88
N GLY A 15 -11.91 -3.47 -9.84
CA GLY A 15 -11.79 -2.02 -9.92
C GLY A 15 -13.13 -1.27 -9.98
N LYS A 16 -14.23 -1.89 -9.54
CA LYS A 16 -15.57 -1.29 -9.50
C LYS A 16 -15.72 -0.43 -8.26
N ALA A 17 -15.46 0.87 -8.38
CA ALA A 17 -15.49 1.78 -7.24
C ALA A 17 -16.91 2.08 -6.75
N ASN A 18 -17.84 2.40 -7.66
CA ASN A 18 -19.24 2.77 -7.33
C ASN A 18 -20.18 2.51 -8.52
N ALA A 19 -21.48 2.71 -8.33
CA ALA A 19 -22.50 2.48 -9.36
C ALA A 19 -22.31 3.34 -10.61
N SER A 20 -21.77 4.56 -10.49
CA SER A 20 -21.52 5.46 -11.62
C SER A 20 -20.22 5.15 -12.39
N SER A 21 -19.33 4.31 -11.84
CA SER A 21 -18.09 3.93 -12.51
C SER A 21 -18.38 3.23 -13.84
N PRO A 22 -17.80 3.70 -14.95
CA PRO A 22 -18.02 3.11 -16.28
C PRO A 22 -17.34 1.76 -16.45
N PHE A 23 -16.36 1.45 -15.62
CA PHE A 23 -15.55 0.25 -15.64
C PHE A 23 -15.74 -0.60 -14.36
N PRO A 24 -15.68 -1.94 -14.45
CA PRO A 24 -15.72 -2.73 -15.69
C PRO A 24 -17.09 -2.66 -16.37
N ALA A 25 -17.12 -2.80 -17.69
CA ALA A 25 -18.33 -2.59 -18.49
C ALA A 25 -19.49 -3.53 -18.11
N GLU A 26 -19.18 -4.77 -17.73
CA GLU A 26 -20.11 -5.81 -17.30
C GLU A 26 -20.85 -5.45 -16.01
N LEU A 27 -20.23 -4.62 -15.17
CA LEU A 27 -20.78 -4.16 -13.88
C LEU A 27 -21.35 -2.74 -13.96
N LYS A 28 -21.49 -2.16 -15.14
CA LYS A 28 -22.05 -0.81 -15.32
C LYS A 28 -23.43 -0.70 -14.69
N GLY A 29 -23.64 0.34 -13.85
CA GLY A 29 -24.89 0.59 -13.15
C GLY A 29 -25.14 -0.30 -11.92
N GLN A 30 -24.28 -1.29 -11.67
CA GLN A 30 -24.36 -2.11 -10.46
C GLN A 30 -23.62 -1.41 -9.30
N PRO A 31 -24.01 -1.67 -8.03
CA PRO A 31 -23.26 -1.20 -6.87
C PRO A 31 -21.79 -1.60 -6.94
N GLY A 32 -20.91 -0.68 -6.54
CA GLY A 32 -19.48 -0.94 -6.42
C GLY A 32 -19.01 -1.07 -4.98
N ALA A 33 -17.71 -0.98 -4.76
CA ALA A 33 -17.10 -1.13 -3.44
C ALA A 33 -17.60 -0.06 -2.44
N ASP A 34 -17.88 1.15 -2.90
CA ASP A 34 -18.44 2.24 -2.09
C ASP A 34 -19.79 1.86 -1.47
N GLU A 35 -20.76 1.53 -2.32
CA GLU A 35 -22.11 1.20 -1.88
C GLU A 35 -22.18 -0.12 -1.12
N LEU A 36 -21.42 -1.14 -1.55
CA LEU A 36 -21.39 -2.45 -0.88
C LEU A 36 -20.76 -2.35 0.52
N CYS A 37 -19.73 -1.53 0.69
CA CYS A 37 -19.14 -1.28 2.02
C CYS A 37 -20.15 -0.64 2.95
N GLN A 38 -20.85 0.41 2.49
CA GLN A 38 -21.90 1.09 3.26
C GLN A 38 -23.03 0.12 3.62
N GLN A 39 -23.50 -0.70 2.67
CA GLN A 39 -24.53 -1.69 2.90
C GLN A 39 -24.10 -2.76 3.92
N ALA A 40 -22.87 -3.23 3.85
CA ALA A 40 -22.34 -4.22 4.80
C ALA A 40 -22.34 -3.65 6.23
N LEU A 41 -21.83 -2.43 6.42
CA LEU A 41 -21.83 -1.76 7.72
C LEU A 41 -23.25 -1.52 8.24
N ALA A 42 -24.18 -1.05 7.37
CA ALA A 42 -25.58 -0.85 7.74
C ALA A 42 -26.31 -2.15 8.09
N ALA A 43 -25.90 -3.28 7.52
CA ALA A 43 -26.40 -4.63 7.86
C ALA A 43 -25.76 -5.21 9.13
N GLY A 44 -24.92 -4.45 9.84
CA GLY A 44 -24.28 -4.88 11.09
C GLY A 44 -23.06 -5.80 10.91
N VAL A 45 -22.48 -5.85 9.71
CA VAL A 45 -21.19 -6.53 9.52
C VAL A 45 -20.12 -5.73 10.24
N SER A 46 -19.25 -6.38 11.01
CA SER A 46 -18.19 -5.69 11.75
C SER A 46 -17.25 -4.95 10.79
N PRO A 47 -16.81 -3.74 11.12
CA PRO A 47 -15.84 -3.00 10.28
C PRO A 47 -14.54 -3.78 10.04
N THR A 48 -14.12 -4.59 11.01
CA THR A 48 -12.97 -5.50 10.87
C THR A 48 -13.22 -6.58 9.82
N ASP A 49 -14.41 -7.23 9.81
CA ASP A 49 -14.75 -8.21 8.77
C ASP A 49 -14.86 -7.56 7.38
N VAL A 50 -15.41 -6.35 7.29
CA VAL A 50 -15.45 -5.60 6.03
C VAL A 50 -14.04 -5.39 5.49
N LEU A 51 -13.09 -4.98 6.33
CA LEU A 51 -11.69 -4.81 5.93
C LEU A 51 -11.03 -6.14 5.57
N GLU A 52 -11.00 -7.10 6.51
CA GLU A 52 -10.18 -8.32 6.40
C GLU A 52 -10.75 -9.35 5.43
N ARG A 53 -12.05 -9.43 5.30
CA ARG A 53 -12.75 -10.45 4.47
C ARG A 53 -13.40 -9.88 3.21
N GLY A 54 -13.67 -8.56 3.20
CA GLY A 54 -14.26 -7.86 2.06
C GLY A 54 -13.20 -7.16 1.19
N LEU A 55 -12.35 -6.33 1.76
CA LEU A 55 -11.49 -5.43 1.00
C LEU A 55 -10.10 -6.03 0.73
N VAL A 56 -9.39 -6.46 1.76
CA VAL A 56 -8.01 -6.98 1.66
C VAL A 56 -7.89 -8.15 0.67
N PRO A 57 -8.82 -9.14 0.61
CA PRO A 57 -8.70 -10.24 -0.35
C PRO A 57 -8.82 -9.79 -1.81
N GLY A 58 -9.63 -8.76 -2.10
CA GLY A 58 -9.74 -8.19 -3.45
C GLY A 58 -8.41 -7.58 -3.93
N MET A 59 -7.76 -6.78 -3.07
CA MET A 59 -6.44 -6.22 -3.36
C MET A 59 -5.36 -7.29 -3.48
N ALA A 60 -5.42 -8.34 -2.68
CA ALA A 60 -4.47 -9.44 -2.78
C ALA A 60 -4.56 -10.16 -4.14
N ARG A 61 -5.79 -10.46 -4.60
CA ARG A 61 -5.99 -11.16 -5.89
C ARG A 61 -5.54 -10.33 -7.09
N ILE A 62 -5.83 -9.02 -7.14
CA ILE A 62 -5.33 -8.18 -8.23
C ILE A 62 -3.80 -8.05 -8.16
N GLY A 63 -3.20 -8.01 -6.96
CA GLY A 63 -1.75 -8.02 -6.78
C GLY A 63 -1.10 -9.29 -7.31
N GLU A 64 -1.70 -10.46 -7.06
CA GLU A 64 -1.25 -11.73 -7.62
C GLU A 64 -1.36 -11.75 -9.16
N LYS A 65 -2.48 -11.29 -9.73
CA LYS A 65 -2.64 -11.15 -11.19
C LYS A 65 -1.59 -10.23 -11.80
N PHE A 66 -1.27 -9.12 -11.13
CA PHE A 66 -0.22 -8.21 -11.58
C PHE A 66 1.15 -8.90 -11.61
N ASN A 67 1.49 -9.66 -10.57
CA ASN A 67 2.76 -10.41 -10.50
C ASN A 67 2.87 -11.51 -11.56
N CYS A 68 1.74 -12.16 -11.90
CA CYS A 68 1.69 -13.18 -12.95
C CYS A 68 1.61 -12.60 -14.37
N GLY A 69 1.45 -11.27 -14.52
CA GLY A 69 1.30 -10.62 -15.82
C GLY A 69 -0.11 -10.69 -16.39
N ASP A 70 -1.09 -11.12 -15.59
CA ASP A 70 -2.51 -11.20 -15.95
C ASP A 70 -3.27 -9.89 -15.71
N ALA A 71 -2.64 -8.92 -15.03
CA ALA A 71 -3.12 -7.56 -14.85
C ALA A 71 -1.97 -6.56 -14.99
N PHE A 72 -2.29 -5.34 -15.38
CA PHE A 72 -1.34 -4.27 -15.63
C PHE A 72 -1.62 -3.05 -14.71
N VAL A 73 -0.79 -2.01 -14.83
CA VAL A 73 -0.90 -0.78 -14.01
C VAL A 73 -2.31 -0.16 -14.04
N PRO A 74 -3.01 -0.06 -15.19
CA PRO A 74 -4.37 0.50 -15.20
C PRO A 74 -5.37 -0.26 -14.31
N GLU A 75 -5.35 -1.60 -14.33
CA GLU A 75 -6.22 -2.43 -13.51
C GLU A 75 -5.89 -2.26 -12.01
N MET A 76 -4.60 -2.22 -11.66
CA MET A 76 -4.15 -1.94 -10.29
C MET A 76 -4.67 -0.60 -9.78
N LEU A 77 -4.60 0.46 -10.61
CA LEU A 77 -5.10 1.78 -10.26
C LEU A 77 -6.63 1.81 -10.07
N LEU A 78 -7.37 1.06 -10.89
CA LEU A 78 -8.82 0.95 -10.75
C LEU A 78 -9.20 0.22 -9.45
N SER A 79 -8.52 -0.89 -9.14
CA SER A 79 -8.72 -1.64 -7.89
C SER A 79 -8.38 -0.79 -6.66
N ALA A 80 -7.29 -0.03 -6.71
CA ALA A 80 -6.92 0.90 -5.64
C ALA A 80 -7.96 2.01 -5.45
N ARG A 81 -8.57 2.53 -6.53
CA ARG A 81 -9.70 3.48 -6.43
C ARG A 81 -10.92 2.85 -5.78
N ALA A 82 -11.25 1.61 -6.13
CA ALA A 82 -12.36 0.87 -5.51
C ALA A 82 -12.09 0.66 -4.01
N MET A 83 -10.87 0.26 -3.65
CA MET A 83 -10.43 0.15 -2.25
C MET A 83 -10.57 1.47 -1.50
N THR A 84 -10.04 2.56 -2.05
CA THR A 84 -10.11 3.90 -1.43
C THR A 84 -11.56 4.37 -1.26
N ALA A 85 -12.44 4.10 -2.22
CA ALA A 85 -13.85 4.44 -2.13
C ALA A 85 -14.53 3.74 -0.95
N ALA A 86 -14.26 2.46 -0.72
CA ALA A 86 -14.76 1.71 0.43
C ALA A 86 -14.12 2.14 1.76
N MET A 87 -12.79 2.34 1.77
CA MET A 87 -12.03 2.70 2.98
C MET A 87 -12.49 4.00 3.63
N LYS A 88 -13.08 4.94 2.87
CA LYS A 88 -13.62 6.18 3.45
C LYS A 88 -14.72 5.91 4.51
N HIS A 89 -15.49 4.84 4.36
CA HIS A 89 -16.51 4.43 5.33
C HIS A 89 -15.92 3.77 6.59
N LEU A 90 -14.69 3.27 6.51
CA LEU A 90 -13.98 2.67 7.65
C LEU A 90 -13.16 3.68 8.45
N ARG A 91 -12.92 4.90 7.93
CA ARG A 91 -12.15 5.94 8.63
C ARG A 91 -12.62 6.23 10.06
N PRO A 92 -13.93 6.37 10.35
CA PRO A 92 -14.38 6.60 11.74
C PRO A 92 -13.99 5.46 12.69
N TYR A 93 -14.01 4.23 12.22
CA TYR A 93 -13.67 3.04 13.01
C TYR A 93 -12.17 2.88 13.25
N PHE A 94 -11.33 3.38 12.34
CA PHE A 94 -9.90 3.53 12.61
C PHE A 94 -9.63 4.63 13.65
N ALA A 95 -10.33 5.75 13.55
CA ALA A 95 -10.19 6.85 14.49
C ALA A 95 -10.64 6.49 15.92
N SER A 96 -11.67 5.64 16.05
CA SER A 96 -12.14 5.13 17.35
C SER A 96 -11.28 3.99 17.93
N GLY A 97 -10.38 3.41 17.12
CA GLY A 97 -9.58 2.24 17.50
C GLY A 97 -10.32 0.89 17.42
N GLU A 98 -11.55 0.86 16.92
CA GLU A 98 -12.33 -0.36 16.72
C GLU A 98 -11.70 -1.26 15.65
N VAL A 99 -11.13 -0.65 14.59
CA VAL A 99 -10.33 -1.34 13.58
C VAL A 99 -8.88 -0.95 13.78
N LYS A 100 -8.01 -1.94 13.92
CA LYS A 100 -6.57 -1.71 14.04
C LYS A 100 -5.91 -1.81 12.67
N ARG A 101 -5.04 -0.85 12.37
CA ARG A 101 -4.12 -0.98 11.24
C ARG A 101 -3.04 -1.99 11.55
N ARG A 102 -2.53 -2.66 10.54
CA ARG A 102 -1.43 -3.65 10.67
C ARG A 102 -0.11 -3.00 11.07
N GLY A 103 0.06 -1.72 10.78
CA GLY A 103 1.26 -0.93 11.05
C GLY A 103 1.26 0.33 10.20
N VAL A 104 2.32 1.13 10.32
CA VAL A 104 2.54 2.34 9.52
C VAL A 104 3.64 2.10 8.50
N PHE A 105 3.40 2.50 7.26
CA PHE A 105 4.36 2.47 6.17
C PHE A 105 4.60 3.89 5.66
N VAL A 106 5.78 4.44 5.94
CA VAL A 106 6.23 5.74 5.43
C VAL A 106 6.87 5.49 4.07
N CYS A 107 6.44 6.16 3.00
CA CYS A 107 7.04 5.99 1.69
C CYS A 107 7.39 7.33 1.04
N CYS A 108 8.42 7.30 0.20
CA CYS A 108 8.84 8.47 -0.57
C CYS A 108 9.70 8.10 -1.77
N THR A 109 9.83 9.04 -2.70
CA THR A 109 10.91 9.04 -3.68
C THR A 109 12.08 9.86 -3.14
N VAL A 110 13.28 9.33 -3.26
CA VAL A 110 14.49 9.92 -2.68
C VAL A 110 14.84 11.27 -3.30
N GLN A 111 15.66 12.05 -2.61
CA GLN A 111 16.13 13.36 -3.05
C GLN A 111 16.69 13.33 -4.48
N GLY A 112 16.31 14.33 -5.28
CA GLY A 112 16.73 14.49 -6.67
C GLY A 112 15.94 13.67 -7.68
N ASP A 113 14.98 12.85 -7.23
CA ASP A 113 14.12 12.03 -8.07
C ASP A 113 12.66 12.48 -7.96
N LEU A 114 12.00 12.68 -9.11
CA LEU A 114 10.61 13.16 -9.20
C LEU A 114 9.63 12.10 -9.69
N HIS A 115 10.10 10.85 -9.91
CA HIS A 115 9.27 9.77 -10.39
C HIS A 115 8.43 9.19 -9.24
N ASP A 116 7.12 9.14 -9.40
CA ASP A 116 6.19 8.74 -8.34
C ASP A 116 5.25 7.58 -8.69
N ILE A 117 5.10 7.21 -9.97
CA ILE A 117 4.12 6.20 -10.41
C ILE A 117 4.34 4.88 -9.68
N GLY A 118 5.56 4.34 -9.69
CA GLY A 118 5.88 3.08 -9.01
C GLY A 118 5.65 3.14 -7.51
N LYS A 119 6.10 4.22 -6.88
CA LYS A 119 5.90 4.49 -5.45
C LYS A 119 4.41 4.56 -5.10
N ASN A 120 3.61 5.26 -5.90
CA ASN A 120 2.18 5.41 -5.68
C ASN A 120 1.45 4.07 -5.78
N ILE A 121 1.83 3.20 -6.72
CA ILE A 121 1.28 1.84 -6.83
C ILE A 121 1.60 1.03 -5.56
N VAL A 122 2.86 1.04 -5.11
CA VAL A 122 3.25 0.37 -3.86
C VAL A 122 2.44 0.90 -2.67
N ALA A 123 2.33 2.22 -2.53
CA ALA A 123 1.56 2.87 -1.48
C ALA A 123 0.09 2.39 -1.47
N MET A 124 -0.56 2.36 -2.63
CA MET A 124 -1.95 1.90 -2.78
C MET A 124 -2.13 0.42 -2.41
N VAL A 125 -1.19 -0.44 -2.82
CA VAL A 125 -1.26 -1.88 -2.53
C VAL A 125 -0.99 -2.16 -1.06
N VAL A 126 -0.07 -1.43 -0.44
CA VAL A 126 0.22 -1.52 0.99
C VAL A 126 -0.96 -1.01 1.83
N GLU A 127 -1.59 0.12 1.43
CA GLU A 127 -2.83 0.61 2.07
C GLU A 127 -3.94 -0.42 1.95
N GLY A 128 -4.10 -1.00 0.74
CA GLY A 128 -5.05 -2.08 0.47
C GLY A 128 -4.79 -3.37 1.27
N ALA A 129 -3.59 -3.56 1.78
CA ALA A 129 -3.24 -4.66 2.67
C ALA A 129 -3.52 -4.37 4.16
N GLY A 130 -4.11 -3.21 4.50
CA GLY A 130 -4.52 -2.84 5.85
C GLY A 130 -3.48 -2.03 6.65
N PHE A 131 -2.44 -1.52 5.99
CA PHE A 131 -1.48 -0.61 6.62
C PHE A 131 -1.95 0.84 6.56
N GLU A 132 -1.45 1.66 7.48
CA GLU A 132 -1.49 3.11 7.33
C GLU A 132 -0.33 3.55 6.45
N VAL A 133 -0.62 4.31 5.38
CA VAL A 133 0.41 4.82 4.49
C VAL A 133 0.61 6.32 4.74
N VAL A 134 1.86 6.70 5.00
CA VAL A 134 2.32 8.09 5.11
C VAL A 134 3.20 8.38 3.90
N ASP A 135 2.60 8.95 2.85
CA ASP A 135 3.32 9.31 1.63
C ASP A 135 3.95 10.70 1.78
N LEU A 136 5.28 10.76 1.77
CA LEU A 136 6.03 12.00 1.86
C LEU A 136 6.23 12.69 0.49
N GLY A 137 5.79 12.05 -0.60
CA GLY A 137 5.92 12.58 -1.95
C GLY A 137 7.27 12.25 -2.60
N VAL A 138 7.76 13.21 -3.40
CA VAL A 138 8.99 13.07 -4.19
C VAL A 138 10.08 14.01 -3.68
N ASP A 139 11.31 13.87 -4.17
CA ASP A 139 12.46 14.70 -3.82
C ASP A 139 12.66 14.84 -2.30
N CYS A 140 12.55 13.72 -1.59
CA CYS A 140 12.58 13.71 -0.13
C CYS A 140 14.01 13.61 0.39
N ARG A 141 14.40 14.60 1.21
CA ARG A 141 15.67 14.61 1.94
C ARG A 141 15.59 13.70 3.17
N ALA A 142 16.76 13.28 3.65
CA ALA A 142 16.88 12.41 4.83
C ALA A 142 16.18 12.98 6.07
N GLU A 143 16.29 14.30 6.31
CA GLU A 143 15.70 14.98 7.46
C GLU A 143 14.17 14.80 7.51
N LYS A 144 13.49 14.98 6.36
CA LYS A 144 12.03 14.81 6.26
C LYS A 144 11.58 13.39 6.56
N ILE A 145 12.39 12.41 6.14
CA ILE A 145 12.10 10.99 6.38
C ILE A 145 12.33 10.66 7.85
N LEU A 146 13.41 11.14 8.45
CA LEU A 146 13.70 10.96 9.87
C LEU A 146 12.61 11.57 10.77
N GLU A 147 12.14 12.77 10.46
CA GLU A 147 10.99 13.38 11.15
C GLU A 147 9.74 12.51 11.08
N ALA A 148 9.49 11.87 9.93
CA ALA A 148 8.34 10.98 9.78
C ALA A 148 8.53 9.69 10.60
N VAL A 149 9.74 9.12 10.65
CA VAL A 149 10.05 7.94 11.47
C VAL A 149 9.88 8.26 12.95
N GLU A 150 10.31 9.44 13.41
CA GLU A 150 10.13 9.91 14.80
C GLU A 150 8.65 10.09 15.17
N LYS A 151 7.83 10.60 14.22
CA LYS A 151 6.38 10.78 14.42
C LYS A 151 5.59 9.47 14.41
N HIS A 152 6.15 8.43 13.79
CA HIS A 152 5.50 7.11 13.67
C HIS A 152 6.41 5.99 14.18
N PRO A 153 6.64 5.88 15.51
CA PRO A 153 7.51 4.86 16.08
C PRO A 153 7.08 3.45 15.65
N GLY A 154 8.05 2.63 15.23
CA GLY A 154 7.78 1.28 14.74
C GLY A 154 7.28 1.21 13.29
N CYS A 155 7.28 2.32 12.54
CA CYS A 155 6.94 2.30 11.12
C CYS A 155 7.99 1.54 10.30
N ALA A 156 7.56 1.05 9.14
CA ALA A 156 8.46 0.66 8.06
C ALA A 156 8.63 1.82 7.07
N VAL A 157 9.79 1.90 6.44
CA VAL A 157 10.12 2.94 5.45
C VAL A 157 10.32 2.32 4.07
N GLY A 158 9.65 2.86 3.06
CA GLY A 158 9.81 2.50 1.65
C GLY A 158 10.48 3.63 0.86
N LEU A 159 11.61 3.34 0.24
CA LEU A 159 12.37 4.28 -0.57
C LEU A 159 12.33 3.89 -2.04
N SER A 160 12.00 4.84 -2.91
CA SER A 160 11.93 4.66 -4.37
C SER A 160 12.98 5.53 -5.08
N ALA A 161 13.66 4.96 -6.07
CA ALA A 161 14.50 5.70 -7.01
C ALA A 161 14.35 5.12 -8.42
N LEU A 162 14.24 5.97 -9.44
CA LEU A 162 14.15 5.55 -10.83
C LEU A 162 15.44 5.85 -11.62
N LEU A 163 16.33 6.68 -11.10
CA LEU A 163 17.59 7.03 -11.74
C LEU A 163 18.78 6.46 -10.99
N THR A 164 19.76 5.93 -11.70
CA THR A 164 21.02 5.45 -11.10
C THR A 164 21.75 6.57 -10.35
N THR A 165 21.62 7.81 -10.82
CA THR A 165 22.22 9.00 -10.20
C THR A 165 21.58 9.36 -8.85
N THR A 166 20.33 8.96 -8.59
CA THR A 166 19.62 9.24 -7.34
C THR A 166 19.77 8.10 -6.32
N MET A 167 20.26 6.92 -6.72
CA MET A 167 20.54 5.80 -5.82
C MET A 167 21.56 6.15 -4.72
N VAL A 168 22.52 7.07 -4.98
CA VAL A 168 23.45 7.54 -3.93
C VAL A 168 22.71 8.23 -2.78
N ASN A 169 21.61 8.93 -3.07
CA ASN A 169 20.79 9.57 -2.05
C ASN A 169 19.98 8.52 -1.25
N MET A 170 19.59 7.41 -1.88
CA MET A 170 18.98 6.28 -1.17
C MET A 170 19.96 5.65 -0.16
N GLU A 171 21.22 5.42 -0.56
CA GLU A 171 22.28 4.92 0.34
C GLU A 171 22.51 5.89 1.51
N HIS A 172 22.57 7.20 1.25
CA HIS A 172 22.68 8.20 2.30
C HIS A 172 21.50 8.15 3.29
N ILE A 173 20.27 8.11 2.80
CA ILE A 173 19.05 8.05 3.63
C ILE A 173 19.07 6.79 4.49
N VAL A 174 19.38 5.62 3.94
CA VAL A 174 19.46 4.36 4.70
C VAL A 174 20.48 4.48 5.83
N ARG A 175 21.66 5.03 5.56
CA ARG A 175 22.70 5.24 6.57
C ARG A 175 22.23 6.16 7.70
N GLU A 176 21.54 7.26 7.39
CA GLU A 176 21.00 8.18 8.38
C GLU A 176 19.91 7.53 9.25
N ILE A 177 19.01 6.74 8.65
CA ILE A 177 17.99 5.99 9.38
C ILE A 177 18.67 4.97 10.31
N ARG A 178 19.65 4.20 9.81
CA ARG A 178 20.36 3.20 10.62
C ARG A 178 21.09 3.79 11.81
N ALA A 179 21.66 4.99 11.64
CA ALA A 179 22.38 5.68 12.73
C ALA A 179 21.46 6.11 13.88
N ARG A 180 20.22 6.50 13.58
CA ARG A 180 19.29 7.05 14.59
C ARG A 180 18.21 6.05 15.01
N HIS A 181 17.76 5.21 14.08
CA HIS A 181 16.67 4.25 14.24
C HIS A 181 17.05 2.87 13.68
N PRO A 182 18.01 2.16 14.33
CA PRO A 182 18.61 0.93 13.78
C PRO A 182 17.59 -0.21 13.56
N GLN A 183 16.47 -0.20 14.27
CA GLN A 183 15.44 -1.23 14.18
C GLN A 183 14.38 -0.95 13.11
N THR A 184 14.40 0.23 12.46
CA THR A 184 13.43 0.57 11.42
C THR A 184 13.54 -0.40 10.23
N LEU A 185 12.42 -0.97 9.81
CA LEU A 185 12.37 -1.78 8.59
C LEU A 185 12.48 -0.86 7.37
N ILE A 186 13.45 -1.11 6.50
CA ILE A 186 13.68 -0.30 5.30
C ILE A 186 13.53 -1.18 4.06
N LEU A 187 12.56 -0.83 3.22
CA LEU A 187 12.33 -1.44 1.91
C LEU A 187 12.80 -0.49 0.82
N VAL A 188 13.40 -1.04 -0.22
CA VAL A 188 13.88 -0.26 -1.37
C VAL A 188 13.34 -0.84 -2.67
N GLY A 189 13.07 0.03 -3.63
CA GLY A 189 12.57 -0.36 -4.95
C GLY A 189 12.79 0.73 -5.99
N GLY A 190 12.43 0.39 -7.23
CA GLY A 190 12.60 1.21 -8.41
C GLY A 190 13.43 0.51 -9.49
N ALA A 191 13.27 0.89 -10.75
CA ALA A 191 13.81 0.15 -11.88
C ALA A 191 15.33 -0.13 -11.85
N PRO A 192 16.22 0.79 -11.40
CA PRO A 192 17.64 0.52 -11.33
C PRO A 192 18.08 -0.17 -10.02
N VAL A 193 17.17 -0.30 -9.03
CA VAL A 193 17.48 -0.88 -7.72
C VAL A 193 17.54 -2.40 -7.85
N THR A 194 18.54 -3.02 -7.24
CA THR A 194 18.74 -4.48 -7.24
C THR A 194 18.84 -5.01 -5.81
N ARG A 195 18.75 -6.33 -5.68
CA ARG A 195 18.97 -7.01 -4.39
C ARG A 195 20.37 -6.75 -3.84
N GLU A 196 21.37 -6.82 -4.70
CA GLU A 196 22.77 -6.58 -4.34
C GLU A 196 22.97 -5.15 -3.83
N PHE A 197 22.31 -4.17 -4.45
CA PHE A 197 22.36 -2.80 -3.98
C PHE A 197 21.66 -2.65 -2.62
N CYS A 198 20.49 -3.27 -2.43
CA CYS A 198 19.76 -3.30 -1.16
C CYS A 198 20.64 -3.83 -0.01
N GLU A 199 21.32 -4.96 -0.24
CA GLU A 199 22.24 -5.58 0.73
C GLU A 199 23.44 -4.67 1.02
N LYS A 200 24.04 -4.11 -0.03
CA LYS A 200 25.20 -3.20 0.08
C LYS A 200 24.91 -2.00 0.96
N ILE A 201 23.72 -1.38 0.83
CA ILE A 201 23.36 -0.18 1.58
C ILE A 201 22.78 -0.47 2.98
N GLY A 202 22.56 -1.73 3.33
CA GLY A 202 22.02 -2.15 4.63
C GLY A 202 20.52 -1.96 4.77
N ALA A 203 19.76 -1.95 3.66
CA ALA A 203 18.31 -2.02 3.68
C ALA A 203 17.85 -3.46 3.96
N ASN A 204 16.61 -3.62 4.46
CA ASN A 204 16.09 -4.94 4.86
C ASN A 204 15.53 -5.74 3.70
N HIS A 205 14.95 -5.08 2.71
CA HIS A 205 14.25 -5.76 1.63
C HIS A 205 14.27 -4.97 0.33
N TYR A 206 14.56 -5.68 -0.76
CA TYR A 206 14.34 -5.22 -2.12
C TYR A 206 13.04 -5.80 -2.64
N SER A 207 12.14 -4.94 -3.09
CA SER A 207 10.86 -5.33 -3.66
C SER A 207 10.85 -5.03 -5.15
N PRO A 208 10.87 -6.06 -6.03
CA PRO A 208 10.77 -5.87 -7.47
C PRO A 208 9.38 -5.42 -7.91
N ASP A 209 8.38 -5.67 -7.08
CA ASP A 209 6.96 -5.43 -7.35
C ASP A 209 6.22 -5.03 -6.07
N PRO A 210 5.01 -4.45 -6.18
CA PRO A 210 4.22 -3.98 -5.04
C PRO A 210 3.77 -5.08 -4.09
N GLN A 211 3.50 -6.28 -4.60
CA GLN A 211 3.03 -7.40 -3.78
C GLN A 211 4.16 -7.98 -2.91
N GLY A 212 5.39 -8.00 -3.43
CA GLY A 212 6.58 -8.36 -2.66
C GLY A 212 6.77 -7.48 -1.42
N ALA A 213 6.52 -6.17 -1.55
CA ALA A 213 6.55 -5.26 -0.41
C ALA A 213 5.51 -5.64 0.66
N VAL A 214 4.28 -5.94 0.26
CA VAL A 214 3.20 -6.34 1.18
C VAL A 214 3.53 -7.65 1.88
N LEU A 215 4.00 -8.66 1.15
CA LEU A 215 4.36 -9.96 1.72
C LEU A 215 5.47 -9.81 2.77
N TYR A 216 6.49 -9.03 2.46
CA TYR A 216 7.55 -8.75 3.41
C TYR A 216 7.05 -8.02 4.66
N LEU A 217 6.27 -6.94 4.50
CA LEU A 217 5.72 -6.18 5.63
C LEU A 217 4.86 -7.07 6.54
N LYS A 218 3.99 -7.92 5.96
CA LYS A 218 3.16 -8.86 6.74
C LYS A 218 4.00 -9.85 7.53
N SER A 219 5.06 -10.40 6.93
CA SER A 219 5.94 -11.37 7.61
C SER A 219 6.76 -10.72 8.72
N ALA A 220 7.30 -9.53 8.48
CA ALA A 220 8.16 -8.83 9.45
C ALA A 220 7.38 -8.35 10.69
N ILE A 221 6.11 -7.90 10.51
CA ILE A 221 5.27 -7.45 11.63
C ILE A 221 4.69 -8.65 12.42
N ALA A 222 4.44 -9.79 11.77
CA ALA A 222 4.01 -10.98 12.48
C ALA A 222 5.11 -11.60 13.36
N ALA A 223 6.36 -11.23 13.12
CA ALA A 223 7.53 -11.72 13.85
C ALA A 223 7.98 -10.77 15.00
N ALA A 224 7.40 -9.59 15.11
CA ALA A 224 7.69 -8.56 16.14
C ALA A 224 6.67 -8.59 17.26
#